data_cc722ef8625fa33274ca53af17f4e473
#
_entry.id   cc722ef8625fa33274ca53af17f4e473
#
_cell.length_a   1.000
_cell.length_b   1.000
_cell.length_c   1.000
_cell.angle_alpha   90.00
_cell.angle_beta   90.00
_cell.angle_gamma   90.00
#
_symmetry.space_group_name_H-M   'P 1'
#
loop_
_entity.id
_entity.type
_entity.pdbx_description
1 polymer ?
#
loop_
_entity_poly.entity_id
_entity_poly.type
_entity_poly.pdbx_seq_one_letter_code
_entity_poly.pdbx_strand_id
1 'polypeptide(L)'
;MAKQLRPMSALASTATSYPTTHEKIEKPTDTPYFVDNEFRPSQTDKFIELHDPATNNLVTRVPQLTNAELQAAVDSAQRAFPEWKAKSVLARQQIMFKYVSLIRENWDRLAASITLEQGKTFVDARGDVLRGLQVAEAACGAPEYLKGEVLEVAKDMETRSYREPLGVVAAICPFNFPAMIPLWCIPIATVTGNTVVLKPSERDPGAAMILVELAKEAGFPEGVVNVVHGAHDTVNFLLDAPEIKAISFVGGNKAGEYIFSRGSANGKRVQANLGAKNHAAVMPDCNKNQFLNAIVGAAFGAAGQRCMALSTLVMVGETKEWLIELAESAKKLQVNGGFEEGADLGPVITPQSKARIESLIASAEEEGATILLDGRGFKPEKYPNGNWVGPTIITNVTKDMKCYKEEIFGPVLVCLNVDTLDEAIDLINQNEYGNGTAIFTRSGATAETFRRNIEAGQVGINVPIPVPLPMFSFTGNKKSVAGGGANTFYGRPGIVFYTQQKTVTALWSSADAISQKADVAMPTHS
;
A
#
# COMPACT_ATOMS: atom_id res chain seq x y z
N MET A 1 -22.18 -0.17 -30.19
CA MET A 1 -23.10 -1.16 -29.61
C MET A 1 -22.96 -1.10 -28.11
N ALA A 2 -23.85 -0.39 -27.44
CA ALA A 2 -23.90 -0.28 -25.97
C ALA A 2 -24.41 -1.62 -25.40
N LYS A 3 -23.56 -2.34 -24.65
CA LYS A 3 -24.03 -3.48 -23.87
C LYS A 3 -24.80 -2.94 -22.66
N GLN A 4 -26.10 -3.18 -22.67
CA GLN A 4 -27.00 -2.97 -21.55
C GLN A 4 -26.42 -3.65 -20.29
N LEU A 5 -26.18 -2.85 -19.27
CA LEU A 5 -25.99 -3.33 -17.90
C LEU A 5 -27.26 -4.07 -17.46
N ARG A 6 -27.12 -5.34 -17.10
CA ARG A 6 -28.23 -6.10 -16.50
C ARG A 6 -28.61 -5.46 -15.17
N PRO A 7 -29.88 -5.36 -14.86
CA PRO A 7 -30.31 -4.83 -13.56
C PRO A 7 -29.84 -5.74 -12.42
N MET A 8 -29.40 -5.12 -11.33
CA MET A 8 -28.81 -5.72 -10.11
C MET A 8 -29.75 -6.64 -9.29
N SER A 9 -30.88 -7.08 -9.83
CA SER A 9 -31.91 -7.81 -9.08
C SER A 9 -31.83 -9.34 -9.11
N ALA A 10 -30.79 -9.93 -9.69
CA ALA A 10 -30.72 -11.40 -9.84
C ALA A 10 -29.58 -12.10 -9.04
N LEU A 11 -28.86 -11.39 -8.15
CA LEU A 11 -27.83 -11.98 -7.26
C LEU A 11 -28.13 -11.74 -5.77
N ALA A 12 -29.38 -11.49 -5.42
CA ALA A 12 -29.80 -11.24 -4.05
C ALA A 12 -30.16 -12.55 -3.33
N SER A 13 -29.18 -13.31 -2.86
CA SER A 13 -29.51 -14.36 -1.89
C SER A 13 -28.52 -14.58 -0.74
N THR A 14 -27.42 -13.79 -0.61
CA THR A 14 -26.57 -13.76 0.60
C THR A 14 -25.83 -12.43 0.80
N ALA A 15 -26.13 -11.37 0.07
CA ALA A 15 -25.45 -10.09 0.26
C ALA A 15 -25.91 -9.45 1.57
N THR A 16 -25.06 -9.47 2.59
CA THR A 16 -25.15 -8.54 3.71
C THR A 16 -25.27 -7.12 3.14
N SER A 17 -26.29 -6.36 3.54
CA SER A 17 -26.48 -4.98 3.12
C SER A 17 -25.22 -4.16 3.48
N TYR A 18 -24.69 -3.42 2.53
CA TYR A 18 -23.57 -2.51 2.73
C TYR A 18 -24.01 -1.05 2.50
N PRO A 19 -23.32 -0.06 3.09
CA PRO A 19 -23.70 1.34 2.93
C PRO A 19 -23.61 1.78 1.47
N THR A 20 -24.56 2.60 1.04
CA THR A 20 -24.59 3.24 -0.28
C THR A 20 -24.73 4.75 -0.20
N THR A 21 -24.74 5.29 1.02
CA THR A 21 -24.92 6.70 1.34
C THR A 21 -24.08 7.06 2.57
N HIS A 22 -23.90 8.36 2.81
CA HIS A 22 -23.27 8.91 4.02
C HIS A 22 -24.31 9.22 5.12
N GLU A 23 -25.28 8.34 5.30
CA GLU A 23 -26.29 8.51 6.35
C GLU A 23 -25.70 8.24 7.73
N LYS A 24 -26.19 8.99 8.71
CA LYS A 24 -25.78 8.83 10.10
C LYS A 24 -26.15 7.45 10.62
N ILE A 25 -25.21 6.76 11.22
CA ILE A 25 -25.44 5.49 11.91
C ILE A 25 -26.01 5.80 13.30
N GLU A 26 -27.29 5.48 13.52
CA GLU A 26 -27.98 5.83 14.76
C GLU A 26 -27.46 5.07 15.99
N LYS A 27 -26.93 3.86 15.80
CA LYS A 27 -26.36 3.02 16.88
C LYS A 27 -25.02 2.44 16.43
N PRO A 28 -23.96 3.23 16.48
CA PRO A 28 -22.63 2.74 16.18
C PRO A 28 -22.24 1.61 17.14
N THR A 29 -21.65 0.56 16.59
CA THR A 29 -21.08 -0.56 17.36
C THR A 29 -19.57 -0.45 17.42
N ASP A 30 -18.94 -1.07 18.42
CA ASP A 30 -17.50 -1.14 18.50
C ASP A 30 -16.93 -2.15 17.49
N THR A 31 -15.80 -1.84 16.90
CA THR A 31 -15.11 -2.74 15.97
C THR A 31 -14.53 -3.93 16.74
N PRO A 32 -14.90 -5.18 16.42
CA PRO A 32 -14.29 -6.35 17.03
C PRO A 32 -12.87 -6.57 16.49
N TYR A 33 -12.02 -7.28 17.24
CA TYR A 33 -10.79 -7.85 16.70
C TYR A 33 -11.03 -9.30 16.23
N PHE A 34 -10.08 -9.90 15.49
CA PHE A 34 -10.27 -11.21 14.87
C PHE A 34 -9.12 -12.15 15.23
N VAL A 35 -9.44 -13.23 15.96
CA VAL A 35 -8.49 -14.25 16.41
C VAL A 35 -9.17 -15.63 16.41
N ASP A 36 -8.44 -16.68 16.01
CA ASP A 36 -8.95 -18.04 15.91
C ASP A 36 -10.21 -18.15 15.05
N ASN A 37 -10.25 -17.44 13.93
CA ASN A 37 -11.41 -17.34 13.03
C ASN A 37 -12.70 -16.81 13.69
N GLU A 38 -12.59 -16.06 14.78
CA GLU A 38 -13.71 -15.46 15.51
C GLU A 38 -13.57 -13.95 15.65
N PHE A 39 -14.68 -13.25 15.45
CA PHE A 39 -14.80 -11.85 15.82
C PHE A 39 -15.08 -11.73 17.31
N ARG A 40 -14.21 -11.03 18.03
CA ARG A 40 -14.30 -10.89 19.49
C ARG A 40 -14.37 -9.42 19.89
N PRO A 41 -15.28 -9.05 20.80
CA PRO A 41 -15.26 -7.72 21.41
C PRO A 41 -14.02 -7.60 22.31
N SER A 42 -13.40 -6.41 22.32
CA SER A 42 -12.28 -6.14 23.23
C SER A 42 -12.76 -5.87 24.66
N GLN A 43 -11.90 -6.20 25.63
CA GLN A 43 -12.09 -5.88 27.05
C GLN A 43 -11.49 -4.53 27.45
N THR A 44 -10.94 -3.78 26.47
CA THR A 44 -10.36 -2.46 26.72
C THR A 44 -11.42 -1.41 27.06
N ASP A 45 -11.03 -0.43 27.85
CA ASP A 45 -11.80 0.82 28.06
C ASP A 45 -11.34 1.96 27.15
N LYS A 46 -10.30 1.72 26.30
CA LYS A 46 -9.70 2.71 25.43
C LYS A 46 -10.10 2.49 23.97
N PHE A 47 -10.78 3.46 23.40
CA PHE A 47 -11.23 3.41 22.02
C PHE A 47 -10.80 4.65 21.25
N ILE A 48 -10.67 4.49 19.94
CA ILE A 48 -10.46 5.57 18.97
C ILE A 48 -11.75 5.71 18.18
N GLU A 49 -12.36 6.88 18.22
CA GLU A 49 -13.56 7.17 17.42
C GLU A 49 -13.20 7.27 15.95
N LEU A 50 -13.94 6.53 15.13
CA LEU A 50 -13.87 6.57 13.69
C LEU A 50 -15.08 7.31 13.15
N HIS A 51 -14.83 8.38 12.39
CA HIS A 51 -15.86 9.23 11.81
C HIS A 51 -15.83 9.13 10.28
N ASP A 52 -16.99 9.16 9.65
CA ASP A 52 -17.11 9.30 8.20
C ASP A 52 -16.51 10.65 7.76
N PRO A 53 -15.48 10.67 6.92
CA PRO A 53 -14.81 11.90 6.50
C PRO A 53 -15.70 12.91 5.77
N ALA A 54 -16.81 12.44 5.14
CA ALA A 54 -17.73 13.30 4.41
C ALA A 54 -18.69 14.07 5.34
N THR A 55 -18.99 13.52 6.51
CA THR A 55 -20.01 14.09 7.43
C THR A 55 -19.48 14.41 8.82
N ASN A 56 -18.35 13.81 9.21
CA ASN A 56 -17.83 13.75 10.58
C ASN A 56 -18.79 13.08 11.59
N ASN A 57 -19.76 12.30 11.11
CA ASN A 57 -20.59 11.45 11.98
C ASN A 57 -19.78 10.22 12.45
N LEU A 58 -20.05 9.79 13.69
CA LEU A 58 -19.43 8.59 14.24
C LEU A 58 -19.93 7.35 13.48
N VAL A 59 -18.97 6.55 12.98
CA VAL A 59 -19.22 5.27 12.30
C VAL A 59 -19.07 4.11 13.27
N THR A 60 -17.96 4.05 13.99
CA THR A 60 -17.60 2.99 14.93
C THR A 60 -16.55 3.48 15.92
N ARG A 61 -16.28 2.70 16.97
CA ARG A 61 -15.14 2.91 17.85
C ARG A 61 -14.17 1.74 17.71
N VAL A 62 -12.91 2.05 17.43
CA VAL A 62 -11.85 1.05 17.24
C VAL A 62 -11.11 0.84 18.56
N PRO A 63 -11.04 -0.40 19.08
CA PRO A 63 -10.41 -0.64 20.38
C PRO A 63 -8.89 -0.49 20.31
N GLN A 64 -8.29 0.03 21.35
CA GLN A 64 -6.87 -0.12 21.64
C GLN A 64 -6.70 -1.38 22.50
N LEU A 65 -6.36 -2.49 21.85
CA LEU A 65 -6.34 -3.80 22.48
C LEU A 65 -5.38 -3.84 23.68
N THR A 66 -5.75 -4.61 24.68
CA THR A 66 -4.88 -4.89 25.83
C THR A 66 -3.70 -5.77 25.44
N ASN A 67 -2.61 -5.73 26.20
CA ASN A 67 -1.46 -6.60 25.96
C ASN A 67 -1.83 -8.10 25.98
N ALA A 68 -2.81 -8.49 26.80
CA ALA A 68 -3.28 -9.88 26.85
C ALA A 68 -3.98 -10.29 25.56
N GLU A 69 -4.79 -9.41 24.95
CA GLU A 69 -5.46 -9.66 23.68
C GLU A 69 -4.46 -9.68 22.50
N LEU A 70 -3.46 -8.80 22.54
CA LEU A 70 -2.37 -8.79 21.57
C LEU A 70 -1.54 -10.06 21.62
N GLN A 71 -1.19 -10.50 22.84
CA GLN A 71 -0.46 -11.76 23.04
C GLN A 71 -1.28 -12.96 22.59
N ALA A 72 -2.58 -13.00 22.89
CA ALA A 72 -3.47 -14.07 22.45
C ALA A 72 -3.51 -14.21 20.91
N ALA A 73 -3.46 -13.08 20.17
CA ALA A 73 -3.40 -13.10 18.71
C ALA A 73 -2.06 -13.65 18.19
N VAL A 74 -0.96 -13.28 18.82
CA VAL A 74 0.38 -13.80 18.48
C VAL A 74 0.48 -15.28 18.82
N ASP A 75 -0.02 -15.70 19.98
CA ASP A 75 -0.03 -17.11 20.42
C ASP A 75 -0.89 -17.97 19.47
N SER A 76 -2.04 -17.44 19.01
CA SER A 76 -2.88 -18.10 18.01
C SER A 76 -2.10 -18.33 16.70
N ALA A 77 -1.43 -17.28 16.20
CA ALA A 77 -0.61 -17.38 15.00
C ALA A 77 0.54 -18.38 15.16
N GLN A 78 1.17 -18.40 16.34
CA GLN A 78 2.26 -19.33 16.66
C GLN A 78 1.77 -20.80 16.71
N ARG A 79 0.61 -21.05 17.33
CA ARG A 79 0.02 -22.41 17.39
C ARG A 79 -0.35 -22.94 16.01
N ALA A 80 -0.87 -22.09 15.14
CA ALA A 80 -1.28 -22.45 13.78
C ALA A 80 -0.10 -22.73 12.84
N PHE A 81 1.06 -22.14 13.09
CA PHE A 81 2.19 -22.15 12.16
C PHE A 81 2.70 -23.55 11.79
N PRO A 82 2.93 -24.51 12.71
CA PRO A 82 3.46 -25.82 12.37
C PRO A 82 2.59 -26.59 11.38
N GLU A 83 1.29 -26.63 11.60
CA GLU A 83 0.35 -27.34 10.72
C GLU A 83 0.19 -26.61 9.38
N TRP A 84 0.15 -25.28 9.40
CA TRP A 84 0.07 -24.48 8.18
C TRP A 84 1.33 -24.63 7.32
N LYS A 85 2.52 -24.58 7.93
CA LYS A 85 3.80 -24.84 7.26
C LYS A 85 3.84 -26.24 6.64
N ALA A 86 3.34 -27.25 7.34
CA ALA A 86 3.33 -28.65 6.89
C ALA A 86 2.36 -28.90 5.72
N LYS A 87 1.33 -28.07 5.57
CA LYS A 87 0.40 -28.18 4.43
C LYS A 87 1.14 -27.88 3.13
N SER A 88 0.95 -28.72 2.10
CA SER A 88 1.62 -28.51 0.80
C SER A 88 1.28 -27.15 0.19
N VAL A 89 2.20 -26.58 -0.58
CA VAL A 89 1.97 -25.29 -1.26
C VAL A 89 0.75 -25.36 -2.19
N LEU A 90 0.50 -26.50 -2.82
CA LEU A 90 -0.68 -26.70 -3.69
C LEU A 90 -1.98 -26.69 -2.89
N ALA A 91 -2.00 -27.26 -1.68
CA ALA A 91 -3.17 -27.19 -0.81
C ALA A 91 -3.44 -25.76 -0.31
N ARG A 92 -2.39 -24.99 0.01
CA ARG A 92 -2.52 -23.57 0.35
C ARG A 92 -3.01 -22.75 -0.86
N GLN A 93 -2.53 -23.06 -2.05
CA GLN A 93 -2.97 -22.43 -3.31
C GLN A 93 -4.47 -22.62 -3.56
N GLN A 94 -5.04 -23.81 -3.27
CA GLN A 94 -6.48 -24.04 -3.45
C GLN A 94 -7.32 -23.12 -2.54
N ILE A 95 -6.89 -22.90 -1.30
CA ILE A 95 -7.52 -21.95 -0.39
C ILE A 95 -7.42 -20.53 -0.96
N MET A 96 -6.25 -20.18 -1.53
CA MET A 96 -6.04 -18.87 -2.14
C MET A 96 -6.95 -18.63 -3.36
N PHE A 97 -7.16 -19.61 -4.23
CA PHE A 97 -8.11 -19.52 -5.34
C PHE A 97 -9.53 -19.21 -4.86
N LYS A 98 -9.97 -19.89 -3.79
CA LYS A 98 -11.29 -19.62 -3.20
C LYS A 98 -11.35 -18.21 -2.59
N TYR A 99 -10.28 -17.77 -1.92
CA TYR A 99 -10.19 -16.43 -1.37
C TYR A 99 -10.29 -15.35 -2.45
N VAL A 100 -9.59 -15.50 -3.57
CA VAL A 100 -9.69 -14.63 -4.74
C VAL A 100 -11.12 -14.55 -5.28
N SER A 101 -11.83 -15.69 -5.39
CA SER A 101 -13.23 -15.72 -5.84
C SER A 101 -14.13 -14.92 -4.89
N LEU A 102 -14.00 -15.15 -3.58
CA LEU A 102 -14.79 -14.48 -2.56
C LEU A 102 -14.54 -12.96 -2.52
N ILE A 103 -13.30 -12.51 -2.67
CA ILE A 103 -12.99 -11.07 -2.77
C ILE A 103 -13.68 -10.48 -4.00
N ARG A 104 -13.65 -11.17 -5.14
CA ARG A 104 -14.30 -10.71 -6.37
C ARG A 104 -15.82 -10.62 -6.22
N GLU A 105 -16.44 -11.58 -5.56
CA GLU A 105 -17.87 -11.60 -5.27
C GLU A 105 -18.30 -10.49 -4.28
N ASN A 106 -17.40 -10.10 -3.35
CA ASN A 106 -17.63 -9.06 -2.36
C ASN A 106 -17.00 -7.71 -2.71
N TRP A 107 -16.66 -7.48 -3.97
CA TRP A 107 -15.97 -6.27 -4.43
C TRP A 107 -16.67 -4.98 -4.02
N ASP A 108 -17.97 -4.89 -4.28
CA ASP A 108 -18.76 -3.68 -3.97
C ASP A 108 -18.96 -3.50 -2.46
N ARG A 109 -19.07 -4.57 -1.69
CA ARG A 109 -19.12 -4.52 -0.23
C ARG A 109 -17.81 -3.96 0.35
N LEU A 110 -16.67 -4.40 -0.15
CA LEU A 110 -15.36 -3.88 0.23
C LEU A 110 -15.21 -2.40 -0.16
N ALA A 111 -15.58 -2.04 -1.38
CA ALA A 111 -15.53 -0.67 -1.87
C ALA A 111 -16.42 0.27 -1.06
N ALA A 112 -17.61 -0.17 -0.67
CA ALA A 112 -18.54 0.62 0.15
C ALA A 112 -17.99 0.90 1.55
N SER A 113 -17.37 -0.11 2.20
CA SER A 113 -16.68 0.09 3.48
C SER A 113 -15.56 1.12 3.37
N ILE A 114 -14.76 1.05 2.30
CA ILE A 114 -13.70 2.02 2.03
C ILE A 114 -14.25 3.43 1.83
N THR A 115 -15.31 3.57 1.03
CA THR A 115 -15.93 4.89 0.77
C THR A 115 -16.46 5.51 2.05
N LEU A 116 -17.10 4.73 2.92
CA LEU A 116 -17.64 5.22 4.18
C LEU A 116 -16.55 5.66 5.17
N GLU A 117 -15.52 4.85 5.34
CA GLU A 117 -14.53 5.07 6.41
C GLU A 117 -13.35 5.94 5.97
N GLN A 118 -12.91 5.81 4.70
CA GLN A 118 -11.77 6.55 4.17
C GLN A 118 -12.18 7.83 3.42
N GLY A 119 -13.37 7.84 2.82
CA GLY A 119 -13.94 9.00 2.12
C GLY A 119 -13.68 9.08 0.61
N LYS A 120 -12.84 8.21 0.02
CA LYS A 120 -12.65 8.20 -1.45
C LYS A 120 -13.94 7.82 -2.18
N THR A 121 -14.05 8.22 -3.44
CA THR A 121 -15.23 7.88 -4.25
C THR A 121 -15.39 6.36 -4.38
N PHE A 122 -16.63 5.89 -4.54
CA PHE A 122 -16.93 4.46 -4.69
C PHE A 122 -16.20 3.85 -5.89
N VAL A 123 -16.05 4.61 -6.97
CA VAL A 123 -15.29 4.18 -8.18
C VAL A 123 -13.81 3.99 -7.84
N ASP A 124 -13.20 4.91 -7.08
CA ASP A 124 -11.80 4.80 -6.67
C ASP A 124 -11.60 3.69 -5.63
N ALA A 125 -12.57 3.50 -4.72
CA ALA A 125 -12.58 2.39 -3.76
C ALA A 125 -12.63 1.02 -4.46
N ARG A 126 -13.39 0.90 -5.54
CA ARG A 126 -13.34 -0.30 -6.41
C ARG A 126 -11.96 -0.53 -7.01
N GLY A 127 -11.26 0.55 -7.36
CA GLY A 127 -9.86 0.51 -7.83
C GLY A 127 -8.90 0.00 -6.78
N ASP A 128 -9.07 0.41 -5.51
CA ASP A 128 -8.32 -0.10 -4.36
C ASP A 128 -8.46 -1.62 -4.24
N VAL A 129 -9.69 -2.12 -4.20
CA VAL A 129 -9.97 -3.57 -4.12
C VAL A 129 -9.37 -4.31 -5.30
N LEU A 130 -9.51 -3.79 -6.55
CA LEU A 130 -8.95 -4.41 -7.75
C LEU A 130 -7.44 -4.60 -7.65
N ARG A 131 -6.72 -3.57 -7.23
CA ARG A 131 -5.26 -3.62 -7.15
C ARG A 131 -4.79 -4.61 -6.08
N GLY A 132 -5.51 -4.72 -4.96
CA GLY A 132 -5.27 -5.76 -3.96
C GLY A 132 -5.59 -7.16 -4.47
N LEU A 133 -6.74 -7.33 -5.13
CA LEU A 133 -7.17 -8.59 -5.74
C LEU A 133 -6.14 -9.11 -6.74
N GLN A 134 -5.57 -8.24 -7.59
CA GLN A 134 -4.51 -8.63 -8.52
C GLN A 134 -3.26 -9.21 -7.83
N VAL A 135 -2.91 -8.72 -6.63
CA VAL A 135 -1.81 -9.31 -5.83
C VAL A 135 -2.19 -10.68 -5.30
N ALA A 136 -3.43 -10.87 -4.84
CA ALA A 136 -3.93 -12.18 -4.40
C ALA A 136 -3.96 -13.20 -5.57
N GLU A 137 -4.36 -12.76 -6.76
CA GLU A 137 -4.31 -13.55 -8.00
C GLU A 137 -2.87 -13.97 -8.35
N ALA A 138 -1.92 -13.03 -8.27
CA ALA A 138 -0.51 -13.32 -8.50
C ALA A 138 0.08 -14.28 -7.45
N ALA A 139 -0.37 -14.18 -6.19
CA ALA A 139 0.04 -15.09 -5.12
C ALA A 139 -0.38 -16.54 -5.39
N CYS A 140 -1.43 -16.79 -6.16
CA CYS A 140 -1.78 -18.13 -6.62
C CYS A 140 -0.66 -18.78 -7.47
N GLY A 141 0.21 -18.00 -8.08
CA GLY A 141 1.39 -18.45 -8.81
C GLY A 141 2.63 -18.73 -7.96
N ALA A 142 2.54 -18.61 -6.63
CA ALA A 142 3.68 -18.76 -5.71
C ALA A 142 4.46 -20.08 -5.85
N PRO A 143 3.84 -21.24 -6.19
CA PRO A 143 4.59 -22.47 -6.39
C PRO A 143 5.77 -22.34 -7.36
N GLU A 144 5.63 -21.50 -8.41
CA GLU A 144 6.68 -21.26 -9.39
C GLU A 144 7.92 -20.57 -8.78
N TYR A 145 7.72 -19.70 -7.80
CA TYR A 145 8.78 -18.93 -7.14
C TYR A 145 9.36 -19.60 -5.88
N LEU A 146 8.71 -20.68 -5.40
CA LEU A 146 9.18 -21.44 -4.25
C LEU A 146 10.12 -22.61 -4.63
N LYS A 147 10.36 -22.81 -5.93
CA LYS A 147 11.34 -23.78 -6.41
C LYS A 147 12.72 -23.46 -5.86
N GLY A 148 13.45 -24.53 -5.48
CA GLY A 148 14.85 -24.48 -5.13
C GLY A 148 15.74 -24.87 -6.30
N GLU A 149 17.03 -24.85 -6.05
CA GLU A 149 18.09 -25.20 -7.00
C GLU A 149 18.78 -26.48 -6.52
N VAL A 150 19.32 -27.26 -7.44
CA VAL A 150 20.13 -28.45 -7.17
C VAL A 150 21.40 -28.37 -8.01
N LEU A 151 22.52 -28.63 -7.40
CA LEU A 151 23.83 -28.70 -8.09
C LEU A 151 24.63 -29.89 -7.57
N GLU A 152 25.11 -30.73 -8.47
CA GLU A 152 26.15 -31.71 -8.19
C GLU A 152 27.49 -30.98 -8.02
N VAL A 153 27.97 -30.86 -6.79
CA VAL A 153 29.16 -30.05 -6.44
C VAL A 153 30.45 -30.87 -6.44
N ALA A 154 30.33 -32.22 -6.29
CA ALA A 154 31.44 -33.15 -6.42
C ALA A 154 30.86 -34.57 -6.69
N LYS A 155 31.74 -35.55 -6.90
CA LYS A 155 31.33 -36.95 -7.06
C LYS A 155 30.55 -37.42 -5.82
N ASP A 156 29.36 -37.96 -6.03
CA ASP A 156 28.44 -38.44 -4.99
C ASP A 156 27.93 -37.32 -4.04
N MET A 157 28.22 -36.02 -4.31
CA MET A 157 27.87 -34.88 -3.47
C MET A 157 26.99 -33.90 -4.23
N GLU A 158 25.85 -33.55 -3.63
CA GLU A 158 24.94 -32.54 -4.16
C GLU A 158 24.62 -31.48 -3.12
N THR A 159 24.35 -30.28 -3.59
CA THR A 159 23.81 -29.18 -2.76
C THR A 159 22.44 -28.78 -3.30
N ARG A 160 21.48 -28.70 -2.39
CA ARG A 160 20.09 -28.28 -2.69
C ARG A 160 19.71 -27.04 -1.87
N SER A 161 18.95 -26.17 -2.47
CA SER A 161 18.34 -25.07 -1.77
C SER A 161 16.82 -25.23 -1.63
N TYR A 162 16.28 -24.82 -0.49
CA TYR A 162 14.85 -24.83 -0.19
C TYR A 162 14.44 -23.44 0.29
N ARG A 163 13.20 -23.02 -0.06
CA ARG A 163 12.59 -21.85 0.54
C ARG A 163 11.63 -22.26 1.63
N GLU A 164 11.88 -21.81 2.85
CA GLU A 164 11.05 -22.10 4.02
C GLU A 164 10.38 -20.81 4.53
N PRO A 165 9.13 -20.89 5.07
CA PRO A 165 8.49 -19.76 5.72
C PRO A 165 9.25 -19.34 6.98
N LEU A 166 9.12 -18.05 7.33
CA LEU A 166 9.78 -17.46 8.50
C LEU A 166 9.10 -17.82 9.82
N GLY A 167 7.77 -17.91 9.83
CA GLY A 167 6.97 -18.11 11.04
C GLY A 167 5.78 -17.14 11.12
N VAL A 168 5.58 -16.55 12.28
CA VAL A 168 4.60 -15.49 12.47
C VAL A 168 5.15 -14.19 11.85
N VAL A 169 4.35 -13.53 11.04
CA VAL A 169 4.69 -12.22 10.45
C VAL A 169 3.62 -11.19 10.78
N ALA A 170 3.98 -9.93 10.90
CA ALA A 170 3.02 -8.85 11.12
C ALA A 170 2.97 -7.90 9.93
N ALA A 171 1.77 -7.35 9.68
CA ALA A 171 1.56 -6.27 8.74
C ALA A 171 0.89 -5.08 9.42
N ILE A 172 1.47 -3.90 9.25
CA ILE A 172 0.97 -2.63 9.78
C ILE A 172 0.58 -1.78 8.58
N CYS A 173 -0.72 -1.56 8.39
CA CYS A 173 -1.29 -0.98 7.19
C CYS A 173 -1.73 0.48 7.40
N PRO A 174 -1.62 1.32 6.35
CA PRO A 174 -2.06 2.70 6.36
C PRO A 174 -3.56 2.82 6.05
N PHE A 175 -4.09 4.04 6.19
CA PHE A 175 -5.50 4.33 5.93
C PHE A 175 -5.83 4.52 4.43
N ASN A 176 -4.87 4.88 3.59
CA ASN A 176 -5.19 5.35 2.24
C ASN A 176 -5.55 4.23 1.23
N PHE A 177 -5.20 2.98 1.53
CA PHE A 177 -5.57 1.80 0.76
C PHE A 177 -5.91 0.61 1.68
N PRO A 178 -7.08 0.67 2.37
CA PRO A 178 -7.41 -0.27 3.44
C PRO A 178 -7.73 -1.70 2.97
N ALA A 179 -7.95 -1.94 1.67
CA ALA A 179 -8.03 -3.28 1.09
C ALA A 179 -6.72 -3.69 0.40
N MET A 180 -6.15 -2.81 -0.43
CA MET A 180 -4.97 -3.12 -1.23
C MET A 180 -3.76 -3.51 -0.37
N ILE A 181 -3.44 -2.75 0.67
CA ILE A 181 -2.23 -3.00 1.46
C ILE A 181 -2.33 -4.26 2.31
N PRO A 182 -3.43 -4.58 3.01
CA PRO A 182 -3.62 -5.91 3.59
C PRO A 182 -3.45 -7.04 2.58
N LEU A 183 -3.92 -6.86 1.33
CA LEU A 183 -3.77 -7.84 0.25
C LEU A 183 -2.35 -7.88 -0.36
N TRP A 184 -1.46 -6.96 -0.06
CA TRP A 184 -0.03 -7.12 -0.35
C TRP A 184 0.65 -8.09 0.61
N CYS A 185 0.12 -8.24 1.82
CA CYS A 185 0.70 -9.09 2.87
C CYS A 185 0.00 -10.46 2.97
N ILE A 186 -1.31 -10.49 3.25
CA ILE A 186 -2.04 -11.73 3.58
C ILE A 186 -1.80 -12.83 2.54
N PRO A 187 -2.04 -12.61 1.23
CA PRO A 187 -1.88 -13.65 0.23
C PRO A 187 -0.46 -14.21 0.13
N ILE A 188 0.53 -13.31 0.05
CA ILE A 188 1.93 -13.73 -0.16
C ILE A 188 2.49 -14.41 1.08
N ALA A 189 2.24 -13.86 2.27
CA ALA A 189 2.70 -14.44 3.52
C ALA A 189 2.09 -15.83 3.75
N THR A 190 0.77 -15.96 3.54
CA THR A 190 0.07 -17.23 3.84
C THR A 190 0.36 -18.32 2.81
N VAL A 191 0.37 -18.00 1.50
CA VAL A 191 0.67 -19.00 0.47
C VAL A 191 2.10 -19.55 0.59
N THR A 192 3.03 -18.74 1.10
CA THR A 192 4.42 -19.17 1.39
C THR A 192 4.53 -19.97 2.69
N GLY A 193 3.46 -20.07 3.48
CA GLY A 193 3.38 -20.91 4.68
C GLY A 193 3.56 -20.19 6.01
N ASN A 194 3.56 -18.86 6.02
CA ASN A 194 3.58 -18.07 7.25
C ASN A 194 2.17 -17.87 7.82
N THR A 195 2.08 -17.50 9.09
CA THR A 195 0.88 -16.99 9.74
C THR A 195 0.98 -15.49 9.93
N VAL A 196 -0.15 -14.80 9.95
CA VAL A 196 -0.21 -13.33 9.88
C VAL A 196 -0.95 -12.73 11.07
N VAL A 197 -0.36 -11.70 11.67
CA VAL A 197 -1.02 -10.76 12.57
C VAL A 197 -1.11 -9.40 11.86
N LEU A 198 -2.30 -9.04 11.43
CA LEU A 198 -2.58 -7.80 10.70
C LEU A 198 -3.03 -6.71 11.66
N LYS A 199 -2.40 -5.53 11.59
CA LYS A 199 -2.89 -4.29 12.19
C LYS A 199 -3.33 -3.35 11.07
N PRO A 200 -4.63 -3.26 10.75
CA PRO A 200 -5.13 -2.23 9.84
C PRO A 200 -5.00 -0.84 10.46
N SER A 201 -5.22 0.19 9.66
CA SER A 201 -5.34 1.54 10.20
C SER A 201 -6.52 1.61 11.18
N GLU A 202 -6.33 2.33 12.27
CA GLU A 202 -7.39 2.64 13.23
C GLU A 202 -8.42 3.65 12.67
N ARG A 203 -8.16 4.19 11.48
CA ARG A 203 -9.02 5.17 10.81
C ARG A 203 -10.04 4.54 9.87
N ASP A 204 -9.79 3.29 9.41
CA ASP A 204 -10.64 2.61 8.42
C ASP A 204 -10.41 1.08 8.40
N PRO A 205 -10.64 0.37 9.50
CA PRO A 205 -10.38 -1.06 9.59
C PRO A 205 -11.41 -1.93 8.86
N GLY A 206 -12.57 -1.40 8.47
CA GLY A 206 -13.72 -2.16 7.99
C GLY A 206 -13.41 -3.05 6.80
N ALA A 207 -12.68 -2.55 5.80
CA ALA A 207 -12.29 -3.37 4.65
C ALA A 207 -11.41 -4.56 5.06
N ALA A 208 -10.45 -4.37 5.99
CA ALA A 208 -9.62 -5.45 6.51
C ALA A 208 -10.44 -6.50 7.29
N MET A 209 -11.48 -6.06 8.03
CA MET A 209 -12.38 -6.97 8.75
C MET A 209 -13.22 -7.82 7.79
N ILE A 210 -13.68 -7.25 6.66
CA ILE A 210 -14.34 -8.00 5.59
C ILE A 210 -13.35 -9.01 4.98
N LEU A 211 -12.12 -8.61 4.69
CA LEU A 211 -11.10 -9.50 4.11
C LEU A 211 -10.82 -10.73 4.99
N VAL A 212 -10.80 -10.60 6.32
CA VAL A 212 -10.57 -11.76 7.19
C VAL A 212 -11.81 -12.64 7.36
N GLU A 213 -13.01 -12.06 7.29
CA GLU A 213 -14.25 -12.85 7.16
C GLU A 213 -14.20 -13.74 5.92
N LEU A 214 -13.83 -13.16 4.77
CA LEU A 214 -13.67 -13.90 3.51
C LEU A 214 -12.51 -14.92 3.56
N ALA A 215 -11.45 -14.64 4.31
CA ALA A 215 -10.37 -15.59 4.53
C ALA A 215 -10.87 -16.83 5.32
N LYS A 216 -11.64 -16.62 6.39
CA LYS A 216 -12.32 -17.70 7.11
C LYS A 216 -13.21 -18.53 6.17
N GLU A 217 -14.04 -17.89 5.37
CA GLU A 217 -14.93 -18.55 4.40
C GLU A 217 -14.15 -19.32 3.31
N ALA A 218 -12.99 -18.81 2.90
CA ALA A 218 -12.10 -19.46 1.95
C ALA A 218 -11.50 -20.77 2.51
N GLY A 219 -11.49 -20.93 3.83
CA GLY A 219 -10.99 -22.12 4.51
C GLY A 219 -9.57 -21.95 5.06
N PHE A 220 -9.13 -20.72 5.33
CA PHE A 220 -7.93 -20.54 6.14
C PHE A 220 -8.17 -21.11 7.54
N PRO A 221 -7.28 -21.96 8.07
CA PRO A 221 -7.40 -22.50 9.42
C PRO A 221 -7.35 -21.42 10.50
N GLU A 222 -7.88 -21.74 11.67
CA GLU A 222 -7.77 -20.88 12.87
C GLU A 222 -6.32 -20.47 13.12
N GLY A 223 -6.11 -19.19 13.43
CA GLY A 223 -4.81 -18.62 13.75
C GLY A 223 -3.91 -18.31 12.53
N VAL A 224 -4.24 -18.73 11.31
CA VAL A 224 -3.42 -18.42 10.12
C VAL A 224 -3.47 -16.94 9.79
N VAL A 225 -4.62 -16.30 9.95
CA VAL A 225 -4.78 -14.85 9.81
C VAL A 225 -5.49 -14.30 11.04
N ASN A 226 -4.89 -13.32 11.70
CA ASN A 226 -5.44 -12.64 12.87
C ASN A 226 -5.41 -11.13 12.64
N VAL A 227 -6.37 -10.39 13.23
CA VAL A 227 -6.40 -8.92 13.18
C VAL A 227 -6.42 -8.35 14.58
N VAL A 228 -5.51 -7.42 14.81
CA VAL A 228 -5.41 -6.64 16.06
C VAL A 228 -5.58 -5.16 15.77
N HIS A 229 -6.15 -4.42 16.72
CA HIS A 229 -6.39 -2.99 16.60
C HIS A 229 -5.60 -2.20 17.64
N GLY A 230 -5.44 -0.93 17.38
CA GLY A 230 -4.79 0.03 18.25
C GLY A 230 -3.85 0.96 17.48
N ALA A 231 -3.18 1.83 18.23
CA ALA A 231 -2.24 2.82 17.71
C ALA A 231 -0.79 2.46 18.07
N HIS A 232 -0.06 3.40 18.65
CA HIS A 232 1.38 3.30 18.93
C HIS A 232 1.74 2.11 19.84
N ASP A 233 0.96 1.85 20.90
CA ASP A 233 1.27 0.77 21.85
C ASP A 233 1.16 -0.61 21.19
N THR A 234 0.15 -0.81 20.35
CA THR A 234 0.00 -2.03 19.56
C THR A 234 1.17 -2.21 18.58
N VAL A 235 1.60 -1.14 17.92
CA VAL A 235 2.78 -1.17 17.04
C VAL A 235 4.03 -1.59 17.83
N ASN A 236 4.27 -0.98 18.99
CA ASN A 236 5.38 -1.35 19.86
C ASN A 236 5.35 -2.81 20.29
N PHE A 237 4.17 -3.31 20.69
CA PHE A 237 3.98 -4.72 21.02
C PHE A 237 4.41 -5.64 19.87
N LEU A 238 3.95 -5.36 18.63
CA LEU A 238 4.30 -6.16 17.46
C LEU A 238 5.80 -6.11 17.14
N LEU A 239 6.44 -4.96 17.37
CA LEU A 239 7.89 -4.79 17.17
C LEU A 239 8.72 -5.54 18.22
N ASP A 240 8.19 -5.69 19.43
CA ASP A 240 8.90 -6.31 20.55
C ASP A 240 8.63 -7.81 20.70
N ALA A 241 7.44 -8.30 20.30
CA ALA A 241 7.06 -9.70 20.42
C ALA A 241 8.06 -10.65 19.74
N PRO A 242 8.77 -11.54 20.44
CA PRO A 242 9.86 -12.36 19.88
C PRO A 242 9.38 -13.43 18.90
N GLU A 243 8.11 -13.77 18.92
CA GLU A 243 7.47 -14.73 18.01
C GLU A 243 7.39 -14.17 16.58
N ILE A 244 7.23 -12.84 16.43
CA ILE A 244 7.12 -12.18 15.13
C ILE A 244 8.49 -12.09 14.47
N LYS A 245 8.62 -12.65 13.27
CA LYS A 245 9.89 -12.78 12.52
C LYS A 245 10.07 -11.70 11.46
N ALA A 246 8.97 -11.15 10.94
CA ALA A 246 9.02 -10.11 9.92
C ALA A 246 7.88 -9.10 10.10
N ILE A 247 8.15 -7.85 9.74
CA ILE A 247 7.21 -6.73 9.74
C ILE A 247 7.11 -6.16 8.32
N SER A 248 5.89 -6.06 7.82
CA SER A 248 5.56 -5.32 6.61
C SER A 248 4.85 -4.03 7.00
N PHE A 249 5.37 -2.88 6.59
CA PHE A 249 4.84 -1.57 6.92
C PHE A 249 4.68 -0.69 5.69
N VAL A 250 3.56 0.02 5.62
CA VAL A 250 3.35 1.14 4.70
C VAL A 250 2.80 2.32 5.50
N GLY A 251 3.41 3.49 5.35
CA GLY A 251 2.96 4.70 6.07
C GLY A 251 3.94 5.86 5.98
N GLY A 252 3.77 6.86 6.84
CA GLY A 252 4.63 8.06 6.85
C GLY A 252 6.05 7.81 7.38
N ASN A 253 7.01 8.65 6.97
CA ASN A 253 8.44 8.51 7.28
C ASN A 253 8.74 8.36 8.77
N LYS A 254 8.22 9.25 9.61
CA LYS A 254 8.50 9.22 11.06
C LYS A 254 8.14 7.88 11.70
N ALA A 255 6.98 7.33 11.34
CA ALA A 255 6.56 6.02 11.84
C ALA A 255 7.40 4.89 11.23
N GLY A 256 7.69 4.97 9.93
CA GLY A 256 8.44 3.92 9.24
C GLY A 256 9.90 3.82 9.66
N GLU A 257 10.58 4.95 9.84
CA GLU A 257 11.95 5.00 10.37
C GLU A 257 12.02 4.40 11.79
N TYR A 258 11.04 4.72 12.64
CA TYR A 258 10.91 4.15 13.97
C TYR A 258 10.67 2.64 13.92
N ILE A 259 9.72 2.18 13.12
CA ILE A 259 9.38 0.76 12.96
C ILE A 259 10.57 -0.03 12.41
N PHE A 260 11.25 0.51 11.40
CA PHE A 260 12.44 -0.12 10.83
C PHE A 260 13.56 -0.24 11.85
N SER A 261 13.88 0.84 12.55
CA SER A 261 14.95 0.87 13.56
C SER A 261 14.68 -0.12 14.69
N ARG A 262 13.48 -0.05 15.31
CA ARG A 262 13.13 -0.90 16.46
C ARG A 262 12.93 -2.37 16.05
N GLY A 263 12.29 -2.64 14.92
CA GLY A 263 12.10 -3.99 14.44
C GLY A 263 13.43 -4.67 14.08
N SER A 264 14.34 -3.96 13.40
CA SER A 264 15.67 -4.46 13.08
C SER A 264 16.53 -4.68 14.31
N ALA A 265 16.46 -3.79 15.31
CA ALA A 265 17.15 -3.96 16.60
C ALA A 265 16.68 -5.21 17.35
N ASN A 266 15.41 -5.62 17.18
CA ASN A 266 14.85 -6.85 17.72
C ASN A 266 15.03 -8.07 16.79
N GLY A 267 15.91 -7.99 15.79
CA GLY A 267 16.28 -9.08 14.89
C GLY A 267 15.20 -9.48 13.88
N LYS A 268 14.19 -8.62 13.64
CA LYS A 268 13.12 -8.88 12.68
C LYS A 268 13.50 -8.42 11.28
N ARG A 269 13.01 -9.11 10.24
CA ARG A 269 13.00 -8.53 8.90
C ARG A 269 11.96 -7.41 8.86
N VAL A 270 12.33 -6.27 8.29
CA VAL A 270 11.40 -5.16 8.10
C VAL A 270 11.43 -4.73 6.63
N GLN A 271 10.26 -4.72 5.99
CA GLN A 271 10.05 -3.97 4.75
C GLN A 271 9.15 -2.78 5.05
N ALA A 272 9.54 -1.61 4.59
CA ALA A 272 8.82 -0.39 4.86
C ALA A 272 8.81 0.52 3.63
N ASN A 273 7.60 0.82 3.11
CA ASN A 273 7.38 1.88 2.15
C ASN A 273 6.86 3.10 2.89
N LEU A 274 7.51 4.23 2.63
CA LEU A 274 7.36 5.46 3.40
C LEU A 274 6.74 6.58 2.55
N GLY A 275 6.94 7.82 2.97
CA GLY A 275 6.46 9.00 2.28
C GLY A 275 7.07 9.20 0.89
N ALA A 276 6.46 10.08 0.12
CA ALA A 276 6.83 10.35 -1.24
C ALA A 276 6.67 11.83 -1.62
N LYS A 277 7.41 12.25 -2.63
CA LYS A 277 7.21 13.49 -3.36
C LYS A 277 7.34 13.15 -4.84
N ASN A 278 6.27 12.63 -5.45
CA ASN A 278 6.33 12.16 -6.83
C ASN A 278 6.30 13.33 -7.80
N HIS A 279 7.24 13.31 -8.75
CA HIS A 279 7.42 14.36 -9.75
C HIS A 279 7.05 13.87 -11.14
N ALA A 280 6.59 14.77 -12.00
CA ALA A 280 6.57 14.54 -13.44
C ALA A 280 7.27 15.66 -14.18
N ALA A 281 8.23 15.34 -15.03
CA ALA A 281 8.84 16.26 -15.98
C ALA A 281 7.95 16.35 -17.24
N VAL A 282 7.68 17.56 -17.71
CA VAL A 282 6.81 17.81 -18.85
C VAL A 282 7.61 18.49 -19.95
N MET A 283 7.82 17.76 -21.05
CA MET A 283 8.58 18.26 -22.20
C MET A 283 7.67 18.97 -23.22
N PRO A 284 8.15 19.99 -23.93
CA PRO A 284 7.35 20.73 -24.93
C PRO A 284 6.80 19.88 -26.07
N ASP A 285 7.48 18.78 -26.41
CA ASP A 285 7.11 17.86 -27.49
C ASP A 285 6.01 16.88 -27.10
N CYS A 286 5.57 16.82 -25.83
CA CYS A 286 4.57 15.86 -25.39
C CYS A 286 3.17 16.13 -25.99
N ASN A 287 2.27 15.14 -25.88
CA ASN A 287 0.86 15.36 -26.21
C ASN A 287 0.18 16.16 -25.09
N LYS A 288 -0.02 17.45 -25.31
CA LYS A 288 -0.60 18.39 -24.33
C LYS A 288 -1.95 17.89 -23.79
N ASN A 289 -2.88 17.46 -24.66
CA ASN A 289 -4.21 17.04 -24.20
C ASN A 289 -4.16 15.76 -23.37
N GLN A 290 -3.32 14.80 -23.75
CA GLN A 290 -3.10 13.59 -22.98
C GLN A 290 -2.48 13.92 -21.62
N PHE A 291 -1.48 14.81 -21.60
CA PHE A 291 -0.85 15.30 -20.39
C PHE A 291 -1.87 15.95 -19.44
N LEU A 292 -2.64 16.94 -19.89
CA LEU A 292 -3.60 17.65 -19.06
C LEU A 292 -4.62 16.71 -18.41
N ASN A 293 -5.20 15.78 -19.18
CA ASN A 293 -6.16 14.81 -18.66
C ASN A 293 -5.51 13.83 -17.64
N ALA A 294 -4.30 13.35 -17.94
CA ALA A 294 -3.61 12.40 -17.08
C ALA A 294 -3.21 13.02 -15.72
N ILE A 295 -2.77 14.28 -15.73
CA ILE A 295 -2.30 14.97 -14.51
C ILE A 295 -3.45 15.27 -13.56
N VAL A 296 -4.60 15.71 -14.05
CA VAL A 296 -5.77 15.98 -13.20
C VAL A 296 -6.15 14.74 -12.37
N GLY A 297 -6.26 13.58 -13.01
CA GLY A 297 -6.54 12.33 -12.30
C GLY A 297 -5.42 11.89 -11.36
N ALA A 298 -4.16 12.08 -11.75
CA ALA A 298 -3.00 11.67 -10.97
C ALA A 298 -2.75 12.55 -9.72
N ALA A 299 -3.03 13.84 -9.82
CA ALA A 299 -2.79 14.77 -8.73
C ALA A 299 -3.95 14.78 -7.71
N PHE A 300 -5.19 14.70 -8.19
CA PHE A 300 -6.37 14.95 -7.35
C PHE A 300 -7.17 13.71 -6.99
N GLY A 301 -7.02 12.58 -7.69
CA GLY A 301 -7.70 11.33 -7.35
C GLY A 301 -7.46 10.91 -5.90
N ALA A 302 -8.48 10.37 -5.22
CA ALA A 302 -8.51 10.07 -3.78
C ALA A 302 -8.13 11.28 -2.91
N ALA A 303 -8.48 12.50 -3.34
CA ALA A 303 -8.07 13.75 -2.69
C ALA A 303 -6.53 13.85 -2.47
N GLY A 304 -5.73 13.32 -3.40
CA GLY A 304 -4.26 13.31 -3.32
C GLY A 304 -3.66 12.38 -2.25
N GLN A 305 -4.46 11.55 -1.59
CA GLN A 305 -4.03 10.67 -0.50
C GLN A 305 -3.50 9.32 -0.99
N ARG A 306 -2.68 9.33 -2.03
CA ARG A 306 -2.02 8.13 -2.57
C ARG A 306 -0.50 8.25 -2.44
N CYS A 307 0.17 7.17 -2.05
CA CYS A 307 1.64 7.12 -2.02
C CYS A 307 2.28 7.40 -3.39
N MET A 308 1.54 7.14 -4.47
CA MET A 308 1.95 7.41 -5.85
C MET A 308 1.21 8.60 -6.48
N ALA A 309 0.42 9.39 -5.72
CA ALA A 309 -0.16 10.62 -6.25
C ALA A 309 0.92 11.54 -6.79
N LEU A 310 0.66 12.14 -7.93
CA LEU A 310 1.55 13.13 -8.49
C LEU A 310 1.39 14.44 -7.71
N SER A 311 2.37 14.79 -6.92
CA SER A 311 2.35 15.98 -6.06
C SER A 311 3.13 17.16 -6.64
N THR A 312 3.98 16.91 -7.64
CA THR A 312 4.90 17.91 -8.18
C THR A 312 5.01 17.83 -9.70
N LEU A 313 4.85 18.96 -10.38
CA LEU A 313 5.16 19.12 -11.80
C LEU A 313 6.46 19.90 -11.98
N VAL A 314 7.31 19.43 -12.87
CA VAL A 314 8.50 20.14 -13.36
C VAL A 314 8.24 20.50 -14.82
N MET A 315 7.88 21.76 -15.04
CA MET A 315 7.54 22.31 -16.35
C MET A 315 8.82 22.74 -17.08
N VAL A 316 9.11 22.08 -18.22
CA VAL A 316 10.32 22.36 -18.99
C VAL A 316 10.05 23.38 -20.08
N GLY A 317 10.80 24.50 -20.09
CA GLY A 317 10.71 25.52 -21.11
C GLY A 317 9.33 26.20 -21.16
N GLU A 318 8.73 26.22 -22.35
CA GLU A 318 7.44 26.89 -22.60
C GLU A 318 6.22 26.17 -22.02
N THR A 319 6.36 24.93 -21.53
CA THR A 319 5.23 24.16 -21.00
C THR A 319 4.54 24.81 -19.80
N LYS A 320 5.21 25.71 -19.10
CA LYS A 320 4.64 26.52 -17.98
C LYS A 320 3.35 27.28 -18.37
N GLU A 321 3.21 27.63 -19.65
CA GLU A 321 2.01 28.32 -20.15
C GLU A 321 0.76 27.44 -20.10
N TRP A 322 0.90 26.09 -20.03
CA TRP A 322 -0.20 25.14 -19.97
C TRP A 322 -0.84 25.04 -18.57
N LEU A 323 -0.22 25.63 -17.55
CA LEU A 323 -0.74 25.60 -16.18
C LEU A 323 -2.11 26.27 -16.05
N ILE A 324 -2.42 27.28 -16.87
CA ILE A 324 -3.75 27.93 -16.87
C ILE A 324 -4.82 26.94 -17.32
N GLU A 325 -4.58 26.20 -18.40
CA GLU A 325 -5.53 25.19 -18.91
C GLU A 325 -5.66 24.00 -17.95
N LEU A 326 -4.56 23.65 -17.26
CA LEU A 326 -4.57 22.63 -16.21
C LEU A 326 -5.46 23.05 -15.04
N ALA A 327 -5.35 24.31 -14.59
CA ALA A 327 -6.17 24.87 -13.53
C ALA A 327 -7.66 24.88 -13.90
N GLU A 328 -7.98 25.30 -15.13
CA GLU A 328 -9.36 25.26 -15.63
C GLU A 328 -9.91 23.83 -15.74
N SER A 329 -9.07 22.84 -16.02
CA SER A 329 -9.46 21.44 -16.04
C SER A 329 -9.68 20.89 -14.62
N ALA A 330 -8.80 21.22 -13.68
CA ALA A 330 -8.93 20.83 -12.28
C ALA A 330 -10.17 21.45 -11.59
N LYS A 331 -10.52 22.69 -11.96
CA LYS A 331 -11.69 23.40 -11.44
C LYS A 331 -13.03 22.73 -11.80
N LYS A 332 -13.06 21.92 -12.84
CA LYS A 332 -14.26 21.18 -13.28
C LYS A 332 -14.55 19.94 -12.44
N LEU A 333 -13.60 19.47 -11.63
CA LEU A 333 -13.75 18.29 -10.80
C LEU A 333 -14.89 18.48 -9.79
N GLN A 334 -15.75 17.47 -9.70
CA GLN A 334 -16.85 17.43 -8.75
C GLN A 334 -16.36 16.89 -7.41
N VAL A 335 -16.20 17.79 -6.43
CA VAL A 335 -15.84 17.45 -5.06
C VAL A 335 -17.11 17.17 -4.27
N ASN A 336 -17.34 15.92 -3.85
CA ASN A 336 -18.57 15.53 -3.15
C ASN A 336 -18.36 14.26 -2.31
N GLY A 337 -19.43 13.84 -1.58
CA GLY A 337 -19.44 12.55 -0.90
C GLY A 337 -19.17 11.40 -1.86
N GLY A 338 -18.40 10.40 -1.41
CA GLY A 338 -17.90 9.34 -2.27
C GLY A 338 -18.98 8.43 -2.88
N PHE A 339 -20.19 8.43 -2.32
CA PHE A 339 -21.35 7.72 -2.86
C PHE A 339 -22.19 8.55 -3.84
N GLU A 340 -21.91 9.84 -3.99
CA GLU A 340 -22.66 10.70 -4.90
C GLU A 340 -22.30 10.42 -6.35
N GLU A 341 -23.30 10.38 -7.21
CA GLU A 341 -23.10 10.19 -8.65
C GLU A 341 -22.29 11.35 -9.24
N GLY A 342 -21.30 11.04 -10.04
CA GLY A 342 -20.43 12.04 -10.67
C GLY A 342 -19.37 12.67 -9.75
N ALA A 343 -19.23 12.21 -8.50
CA ALA A 343 -18.14 12.67 -7.63
C ALA A 343 -16.77 12.20 -8.18
N ASP A 344 -15.86 13.15 -8.39
CA ASP A 344 -14.50 12.90 -8.86
C ASP A 344 -13.52 12.71 -7.70
N LEU A 345 -13.69 13.49 -6.61
CA LEU A 345 -12.89 13.34 -5.41
C LEU A 345 -13.72 13.58 -4.14
N GLY A 346 -13.39 12.80 -3.11
CA GLY A 346 -13.98 12.86 -1.79
C GLY A 346 -13.21 13.77 -0.81
N PRO A 347 -13.57 13.73 0.49
CA PRO A 347 -12.89 14.47 1.54
C PRO A 347 -11.52 13.86 1.89
N VAL A 348 -10.71 14.57 2.66
CA VAL A 348 -9.52 14.00 3.31
C VAL A 348 -9.90 13.32 4.63
N ILE A 349 -9.08 12.38 5.07
CA ILE A 349 -9.42 11.40 6.12
C ILE A 349 -9.83 12.02 7.47
N THR A 350 -9.22 13.11 7.90
CA THR A 350 -9.48 13.70 9.22
C THR A 350 -9.46 15.23 9.20
N PRO A 351 -10.10 15.89 10.19
CA PRO A 351 -9.97 17.34 10.38
C PRO A 351 -8.52 17.81 10.55
N GLN A 352 -7.67 16.99 11.21
CA GLN A 352 -6.26 17.30 11.41
C GLN A 352 -5.49 17.26 10.08
N SER A 353 -5.79 16.29 9.21
CA SER A 353 -5.21 16.24 7.86
C SER A 353 -5.61 17.45 7.04
N LYS A 354 -6.89 17.85 7.09
CA LYS A 354 -7.37 19.07 6.44
C LYS A 354 -6.60 20.30 6.91
N ALA A 355 -6.52 20.53 8.22
CA ALA A 355 -5.82 21.67 8.80
C ALA A 355 -4.33 21.70 8.39
N ARG A 356 -3.66 20.56 8.38
CA ARG A 356 -2.26 20.43 7.94
C ARG A 356 -2.10 20.77 6.45
N ILE A 357 -2.97 20.27 5.59
CA ILE A 357 -2.94 20.56 4.15
C ILE A 357 -3.13 22.05 3.91
N GLU A 358 -4.15 22.66 4.53
CA GLU A 358 -4.43 24.11 4.40
C GLU A 358 -3.27 24.96 4.94
N SER A 359 -2.58 24.52 6.01
CA SER A 359 -1.41 25.23 6.53
C SER A 359 -0.20 25.16 5.57
N LEU A 360 -0.02 24.06 4.84
CA LEU A 360 1.05 23.93 3.84
C LEU A 360 0.74 24.75 2.57
N ILE A 361 -0.53 24.91 2.21
CA ILE A 361 -0.94 25.84 1.14
C ILE A 361 -0.65 27.28 1.57
N ALA A 362 -1.01 27.67 2.80
CA ALA A 362 -0.74 28.99 3.33
C ALA A 362 0.76 29.30 3.40
N SER A 363 1.58 28.34 3.85
CA SER A 363 3.04 28.54 3.89
C SER A 363 3.66 28.80 2.51
N ALA A 364 3.11 28.22 1.45
CA ALA A 364 3.58 28.46 0.09
C ALA A 364 3.36 29.93 -0.33
N GLU A 365 2.21 30.48 0.00
CA GLU A 365 1.86 31.89 -0.26
C GLU A 365 2.76 32.84 0.56
N GLU A 366 2.98 32.54 1.84
CA GLU A 366 3.89 33.28 2.73
C GLU A 366 5.36 33.25 2.23
N GLU A 367 5.78 32.13 1.64
CA GLU A 367 7.11 31.94 1.06
C GLU A 367 7.26 32.54 -0.36
N GLY A 368 6.20 33.13 -0.91
CA GLY A 368 6.24 33.86 -2.20
C GLY A 368 5.80 33.08 -3.42
N ALA A 369 5.23 31.87 -3.24
CA ALA A 369 4.60 31.14 -4.33
C ALA A 369 3.26 31.78 -4.73
N THR A 370 2.73 31.40 -5.88
CA THR A 370 1.44 31.88 -6.39
C THR A 370 0.40 30.75 -6.36
N ILE A 371 -0.72 31.00 -5.70
CA ILE A 371 -1.85 30.06 -5.71
C ILE A 371 -2.66 30.30 -7.00
N LEU A 372 -2.50 29.40 -7.96
CA LEU A 372 -3.18 29.51 -9.26
C LEU A 372 -4.64 29.00 -9.19
N LEU A 373 -4.88 27.98 -8.39
CA LEU A 373 -6.20 27.46 -8.04
C LEU A 373 -6.20 27.18 -6.54
N ASP A 374 -7.16 27.73 -5.81
CA ASP A 374 -7.27 27.59 -4.35
C ASP A 374 -8.50 26.74 -3.98
N GLY A 375 -8.27 25.58 -3.39
CA GLY A 375 -9.30 24.68 -2.91
C GLY A 375 -9.61 24.81 -1.42
N ARG A 376 -8.97 25.73 -0.70
CA ARG A 376 -9.25 25.98 0.72
C ARG A 376 -10.67 26.52 0.90
N GLY A 377 -11.30 26.12 2.01
CA GLY A 377 -12.65 26.61 2.35
C GLY A 377 -13.78 26.03 1.50
N PHE A 378 -13.50 25.14 0.54
CA PHE A 378 -14.54 24.45 -0.22
C PHE A 378 -15.41 23.58 0.69
N LYS A 379 -16.73 23.58 0.44
CA LYS A 379 -17.72 22.75 1.15
C LYS A 379 -18.87 22.41 0.19
N PRO A 380 -19.17 21.12 -0.04
CA PRO A 380 -20.33 20.74 -0.80
C PRO A 380 -21.60 21.03 0.02
N GLU A 381 -22.66 21.44 -0.66
CA GLU A 381 -23.92 21.84 -0.04
C GLU A 381 -24.53 20.72 0.83
N LYS A 382 -24.53 19.49 0.33
CA LYS A 382 -25.12 18.32 1.00
C LYS A 382 -24.33 17.89 2.25
N TYR A 383 -23.01 18.11 2.27
CA TYR A 383 -22.11 17.61 3.32
C TYR A 383 -21.21 18.74 3.89
N PRO A 384 -21.76 19.80 4.49
CA PRO A 384 -20.99 20.99 4.87
C PRO A 384 -19.97 20.75 6.00
N ASN A 385 -20.13 19.67 6.76
CA ASN A 385 -19.32 19.36 7.94
C ASN A 385 -18.14 18.42 7.67
N GLY A 386 -17.97 17.93 6.45
CA GLY A 386 -16.88 17.02 6.10
C GLY A 386 -15.49 17.69 6.02
N ASN A 387 -14.48 16.86 5.82
CA ASN A 387 -13.09 17.29 5.77
C ASN A 387 -12.68 17.70 4.35
N TRP A 388 -13.32 18.73 3.82
CA TRP A 388 -13.19 19.12 2.42
C TRP A 388 -11.97 20.01 2.16
N VAL A 389 -11.21 19.65 1.14
CA VAL A 389 -10.21 20.49 0.47
C VAL A 389 -10.41 20.28 -1.03
N GLY A 390 -10.62 21.36 -1.77
CA GLY A 390 -10.74 21.29 -3.23
C GLY A 390 -9.38 21.17 -3.92
N PRO A 391 -9.37 20.92 -5.24
CA PRO A 391 -8.13 20.93 -6.03
C PRO A 391 -7.39 22.24 -5.86
N THR A 392 -6.09 22.17 -5.58
CA THR A 392 -5.21 23.32 -5.38
C THR A 392 -3.98 23.20 -6.27
N ILE A 393 -3.65 24.27 -7.00
CA ILE A 393 -2.45 24.33 -7.85
C ILE A 393 -1.61 25.52 -7.41
N ILE A 394 -0.36 25.25 -7.08
CA ILE A 394 0.61 26.25 -6.61
C ILE A 394 1.73 26.35 -7.65
N THR A 395 2.00 27.55 -8.14
CA THR A 395 3.06 27.82 -9.12
C THR A 395 4.11 28.78 -8.56
N ASN A 396 5.20 28.97 -9.29
CA ASN A 396 6.38 29.72 -8.82
C ASN A 396 6.98 29.15 -7.53
N VAL A 397 6.86 27.84 -7.34
CA VAL A 397 7.43 27.13 -6.20
C VAL A 397 8.94 26.94 -6.41
N THR A 398 9.70 27.11 -5.34
CA THR A 398 11.14 26.79 -5.31
C THR A 398 11.40 25.54 -4.48
N LYS A 399 12.57 24.92 -4.69
CA LYS A 399 12.98 23.71 -3.95
C LYS A 399 13.13 23.92 -2.44
N ASP A 400 13.21 25.19 -1.99
CA ASP A 400 13.43 25.53 -0.58
C ASP A 400 12.14 25.71 0.21
N MET A 401 11.00 25.85 -0.46
CA MET A 401 9.69 26.04 0.14
C MET A 401 9.18 24.76 0.85
N LYS A 402 8.44 24.95 1.94
CA LYS A 402 7.84 23.85 2.73
C LYS A 402 6.92 22.97 1.89
N CYS A 403 6.07 23.57 1.07
CA CYS A 403 5.13 22.86 0.21
C CYS A 403 5.82 21.93 -0.80
N TYR A 404 7.09 22.16 -1.15
CA TYR A 404 7.92 21.29 -1.96
C TYR A 404 8.63 20.22 -1.13
N LYS A 405 9.23 20.60 0.00
CA LYS A 405 10.02 19.69 0.84
C LYS A 405 9.16 18.62 1.54
N GLU A 406 7.98 19.01 2.03
CA GLU A 406 7.10 18.13 2.78
C GLU A 406 6.11 17.40 1.86
N GLU A 407 5.81 16.14 2.20
CA GLU A 407 4.70 15.40 1.61
C GLU A 407 3.39 16.02 2.11
N ILE A 408 2.56 16.57 1.20
CA ILE A 408 1.30 17.25 1.58
C ILE A 408 0.20 16.24 1.90
N PHE A 409 0.08 15.19 1.10
CA PHE A 409 -0.92 14.13 1.20
C PHE A 409 -2.36 14.65 1.15
N GLY A 410 -2.59 15.55 0.20
CA GLY A 410 -3.84 16.24 -0.07
C GLY A 410 -3.98 16.58 -1.55
N PRO A 411 -5.13 17.15 -2.00
CA PRO A 411 -5.37 17.47 -3.40
C PRO A 411 -4.64 18.76 -3.83
N VAL A 412 -3.31 18.74 -3.70
CA VAL A 412 -2.42 19.88 -3.94
C VAL A 412 -1.31 19.50 -4.88
N LEU A 413 -1.21 20.23 -5.99
CA LEU A 413 -0.17 20.09 -7.00
C LEU A 413 0.76 21.29 -6.96
N VAL A 414 2.05 21.08 -6.70
CA VAL A 414 3.07 22.12 -6.74
C VAL A 414 3.80 22.10 -8.09
N CYS A 415 4.06 23.27 -8.67
CA CYS A 415 4.65 23.40 -10.00
C CYS A 415 5.93 24.24 -9.96
N LEU A 416 7.02 23.65 -10.46
CA LEU A 416 8.33 24.28 -10.62
C LEU A 416 8.63 24.42 -12.11
N ASN A 417 9.43 25.43 -12.47
CA ASN A 417 9.82 25.69 -13.85
C ASN A 417 11.34 25.50 -13.98
N VAL A 418 11.77 24.88 -15.08
CA VAL A 418 13.17 24.71 -15.48
C VAL A 418 13.28 24.92 -16.99
N ASP A 419 14.48 25.15 -17.51
CA ASP A 419 14.66 25.41 -18.93
C ASP A 419 14.98 24.14 -19.72
N THR A 420 15.62 23.14 -19.11
CA THR A 420 16.12 21.94 -19.79
C THR A 420 15.71 20.63 -19.10
N LEU A 421 15.86 19.51 -19.83
CA LEU A 421 15.68 18.16 -19.28
C LEU A 421 16.68 17.86 -18.16
N ASP A 422 17.95 18.28 -18.34
CA ASP A 422 19.00 18.00 -17.37
C ASP A 422 18.73 18.71 -16.05
N GLU A 423 18.27 19.97 -16.09
CA GLU A 423 17.81 20.68 -14.90
C GLU A 423 16.61 20.01 -14.23
N ALA A 424 15.67 19.45 -15.01
CA ALA A 424 14.55 18.70 -14.46
C ALA A 424 15.01 17.42 -13.74
N ILE A 425 15.94 16.67 -14.32
CA ILE A 425 16.54 15.49 -13.72
C ILE A 425 17.29 15.84 -12.43
N ASP A 426 18.11 16.89 -12.46
CA ASP A 426 18.87 17.34 -11.30
C ASP A 426 17.95 17.77 -10.15
N LEU A 427 16.90 18.54 -10.47
CA LEU A 427 15.90 18.98 -9.49
C LEU A 427 15.21 17.78 -8.81
N ILE A 428 14.75 16.82 -9.60
CA ILE A 428 14.08 15.62 -9.10
C ILE A 428 15.07 14.77 -8.28
N ASN A 429 16.29 14.61 -8.74
CA ASN A 429 17.31 13.82 -8.03
C ASN A 429 17.77 14.46 -6.72
N GLN A 430 17.72 15.78 -6.58
CA GLN A 430 18.02 16.49 -5.33
C GLN A 430 16.92 16.30 -4.27
N ASN A 431 15.71 15.89 -4.65
CA ASN A 431 14.66 15.61 -3.66
C ASN A 431 15.01 14.38 -2.83
N GLU A 432 14.70 14.41 -1.55
CA GLU A 432 15.03 13.32 -0.61
C GLU A 432 14.17 12.05 -0.81
N TYR A 433 13.06 12.15 -1.54
CA TYR A 433 12.19 11.04 -1.88
C TYR A 433 12.50 10.47 -3.27
N GLY A 434 12.20 9.19 -3.46
CA GLY A 434 12.41 8.49 -4.72
C GLY A 434 11.44 7.34 -4.93
N ASN A 435 10.15 7.52 -4.56
CA ASN A 435 9.15 6.47 -4.74
C ASN A 435 8.79 6.29 -6.21
N GLY A 436 8.27 7.35 -6.84
CA GLY A 436 7.92 7.33 -8.25
C GLY A 436 8.15 8.66 -8.95
N THR A 437 8.31 8.59 -10.26
CA THR A 437 8.43 9.76 -11.13
C THR A 437 7.89 9.45 -12.53
N ALA A 438 7.61 10.48 -13.31
CA ALA A 438 7.18 10.33 -14.70
C ALA A 438 7.85 11.37 -15.61
N ILE A 439 7.85 11.08 -16.91
CA ILE A 439 8.16 12.05 -17.95
C ILE A 439 7.08 12.01 -19.03
N PHE A 440 6.70 13.16 -19.52
CA PHE A 440 5.80 13.32 -20.69
C PHE A 440 6.61 13.84 -21.88
N THR A 441 6.77 13.01 -22.91
CA THR A 441 7.52 13.33 -24.14
C THR A 441 7.09 12.41 -25.28
N ARG A 442 7.31 12.83 -26.52
CA ARG A 442 7.20 11.98 -27.71
C ARG A 442 8.56 11.46 -28.20
N SER A 443 9.67 11.94 -27.61
CA SER A 443 11.02 11.55 -27.97
C SER A 443 11.49 10.34 -27.18
N GLY A 444 11.72 9.22 -27.84
CA GLY A 444 12.29 8.03 -27.23
C GLY A 444 13.70 8.27 -26.65
N ALA A 445 14.50 9.13 -27.28
CA ALA A 445 15.84 9.50 -26.79
C ALA A 445 15.75 10.29 -25.46
N THR A 446 14.82 11.26 -25.39
CA THR A 446 14.55 12.05 -24.19
C THR A 446 14.06 11.14 -23.04
N ALA A 447 13.11 10.25 -23.33
CA ALA A 447 12.60 9.29 -22.36
C ALA A 447 13.70 8.36 -21.84
N GLU A 448 14.58 7.88 -22.70
CA GLU A 448 15.69 7.00 -22.31
C GLU A 448 16.78 7.73 -21.50
N THR A 449 17.08 8.99 -21.85
CA THR A 449 17.97 9.85 -21.04
C THR A 449 17.40 10.05 -19.63
N PHE A 450 16.11 10.37 -19.53
CA PHE A 450 15.43 10.50 -18.24
C PHE A 450 15.50 9.19 -17.44
N ARG A 451 15.09 8.05 -18.04
CA ARG A 451 15.10 6.75 -17.38
C ARG A 451 16.46 6.35 -16.81
N ARG A 452 17.54 6.64 -17.54
CA ARG A 452 18.90 6.26 -17.12
C ARG A 452 19.45 7.11 -15.99
N ASN A 453 19.03 8.37 -15.90
CA ASN A 453 19.66 9.33 -14.99
C ASN A 453 18.78 9.65 -13.77
N ILE A 454 17.54 9.16 -13.71
CA ILE A 454 16.61 9.45 -12.61
C ILE A 454 16.74 8.46 -11.45
N GLU A 455 16.76 8.97 -10.22
CA GLU A 455 16.93 8.19 -8.99
C GLU A 455 15.57 7.93 -8.30
N ALA A 456 14.69 7.21 -8.97
CA ALA A 456 13.39 6.80 -8.42
C ALA A 456 13.18 5.30 -8.59
N GLY A 457 12.41 4.70 -7.71
CA GLY A 457 12.11 3.26 -7.75
C GLY A 457 11.18 2.88 -8.90
N GLN A 458 10.29 3.79 -9.30
CA GLN A 458 9.31 3.56 -10.36
C GLN A 458 9.32 4.73 -11.33
N VAL A 459 9.40 4.45 -12.63
CA VAL A 459 9.50 5.47 -13.68
C VAL A 459 8.41 5.26 -14.71
N GLY A 460 7.59 6.28 -14.96
CA GLY A 460 6.56 6.31 -15.99
C GLY A 460 6.99 7.12 -17.21
N ILE A 461 6.76 6.59 -18.40
CA ILE A 461 6.89 7.33 -19.66
C ILE A 461 5.48 7.53 -20.20
N ASN A 462 4.99 8.77 -20.16
CA ASN A 462 3.60 9.15 -20.48
C ASN A 462 2.55 8.47 -19.56
N VAL A 463 2.97 7.95 -18.41
CA VAL A 463 2.14 7.34 -17.37
C VAL A 463 2.47 8.04 -16.05
N PRO A 464 1.57 8.88 -15.50
CA PRO A 464 1.88 9.72 -14.34
C PRO A 464 1.99 8.93 -13.02
N ILE A 465 1.31 7.79 -12.92
CA ILE A 465 1.31 6.92 -11.73
C ILE A 465 1.75 5.50 -12.16
N PRO A 466 3.05 5.22 -12.25
CA PRO A 466 3.58 3.97 -12.79
C PRO A 466 3.57 2.81 -11.78
N VAL A 467 2.45 2.59 -11.08
CA VAL A 467 2.32 1.46 -10.14
C VAL A 467 2.39 0.14 -10.91
N PRO A 468 3.37 -0.72 -10.65
CA PRO A 468 3.55 -1.94 -11.40
C PRO A 468 2.44 -2.96 -11.13
N LEU A 469 2.20 -3.84 -12.10
CA LEU A 469 1.40 -5.04 -11.91
C LEU A 469 2.14 -6.04 -11.01
N PRO A 470 1.43 -6.97 -10.33
CA PRO A 470 2.02 -7.87 -9.33
C PRO A 470 3.08 -8.86 -9.84
N MET A 471 3.28 -8.98 -11.15
CA MET A 471 4.39 -9.74 -11.74
C MET A 471 5.74 -9.04 -11.55
N PHE A 472 5.71 -7.73 -11.39
CA PHE A 472 6.82 -6.88 -10.99
C PHE A 472 6.67 -6.51 -9.51
N SER A 473 7.61 -5.76 -8.96
CA SER A 473 7.58 -5.37 -7.55
C SER A 473 7.29 -3.90 -7.39
N PHE A 474 6.56 -3.55 -6.33
CA PHE A 474 6.45 -2.15 -5.90
C PHE A 474 7.78 -1.78 -5.23
N THR A 475 8.50 -0.87 -5.85
CA THR A 475 9.85 -0.46 -5.44
C THR A 475 9.86 1.02 -5.05
N GLY A 476 10.85 1.41 -4.29
CA GLY A 476 11.12 2.79 -3.93
C GLY A 476 12.62 3.01 -3.81
N ASN A 477 13.03 4.26 -3.63
CA ASN A 477 14.41 4.66 -3.41
C ASN A 477 14.48 5.77 -2.37
N LYS A 478 15.70 6.11 -1.91
CA LYS A 478 15.97 7.19 -0.95
C LYS A 478 15.10 7.06 0.31
N LYS A 479 14.56 8.18 0.83
CA LYS A 479 13.69 8.20 2.03
C LYS A 479 12.28 7.64 1.81
N SER A 480 11.92 7.24 0.59
CA SER A 480 10.64 6.57 0.35
C SER A 480 10.63 5.09 0.76
N VAL A 481 11.77 4.55 1.15
CA VAL A 481 11.91 3.19 1.70
C VAL A 481 12.88 3.21 2.86
N ALA A 482 12.67 2.34 3.85
CA ALA A 482 13.64 2.12 4.90
C ALA A 482 14.60 0.97 4.51
N GLY A 483 15.82 0.99 5.06
CA GLY A 483 16.79 -0.09 4.85
C GLY A 483 17.46 -0.11 3.48
N GLY A 484 17.54 1.04 2.79
CA GLY A 484 18.32 1.16 1.56
C GLY A 484 17.70 0.55 0.31
N GLY A 485 16.39 0.38 0.26
CA GLY A 485 15.68 -0.01 -0.97
C GLY A 485 15.70 -1.50 -1.32
N ALA A 486 16.31 -2.36 -0.50
CA ALA A 486 16.32 -3.81 -0.74
C ALA A 486 14.96 -4.49 -0.54
N ASN A 487 14.00 -3.80 0.07
CA ASN A 487 12.72 -4.34 0.50
C ASN A 487 11.60 -3.90 -0.44
N THR A 488 11.01 -4.87 -1.11
CA THR A 488 9.95 -4.67 -2.10
C THR A 488 8.75 -5.55 -1.76
N PHE A 489 7.51 -5.10 -2.08
CA PHE A 489 6.32 -5.66 -1.47
C PHE A 489 5.79 -6.91 -2.17
N TYR A 490 5.57 -6.95 -3.43
CA TYR A 490 4.96 -8.10 -4.11
C TYR A 490 5.86 -8.60 -5.27
N GLY A 491 5.35 -9.52 -6.06
CA GLY A 491 6.14 -10.23 -7.06
C GLY A 491 7.14 -11.20 -6.42
N ARG A 492 8.16 -11.61 -7.17
CA ARG A 492 9.21 -12.51 -6.69
C ARG A 492 9.93 -11.99 -5.43
N PRO A 493 10.32 -10.70 -5.33
CA PRO A 493 10.94 -10.17 -4.11
C PRO A 493 10.05 -10.24 -2.87
N GLY A 494 8.72 -10.06 -3.01
CA GLY A 494 7.79 -10.24 -1.90
C GLY A 494 7.80 -11.67 -1.35
N ILE A 495 7.88 -12.68 -2.22
CA ILE A 495 8.03 -14.09 -1.80
C ILE A 495 9.38 -14.30 -1.10
N VAL A 496 10.46 -13.70 -1.60
CA VAL A 496 11.78 -13.76 -0.97
C VAL A 496 11.74 -13.13 0.44
N PHE A 497 11.03 -12.01 0.60
CA PHE A 497 10.88 -11.36 1.89
C PHE A 497 10.24 -12.29 2.95
N TYR A 498 9.20 -13.03 2.60
CA TYR A 498 8.46 -13.92 3.50
C TYR A 498 9.06 -15.33 3.63
N THR A 499 10.17 -15.60 2.97
CA THR A 499 10.83 -16.92 3.02
C THR A 499 12.32 -16.79 3.35
N GLN A 500 12.89 -17.84 3.90
CA GLN A 500 14.33 -17.97 4.05
C GLN A 500 14.84 -19.16 3.24
N GLN A 501 16.05 -19.01 2.73
CA GLN A 501 16.72 -20.10 2.03
C GLN A 501 17.41 -21.01 3.05
N LYS A 502 17.17 -22.31 2.92
CA LYS A 502 17.91 -23.38 3.60
C LYS A 502 18.73 -24.13 2.57
N THR A 503 20.01 -24.26 2.81
CA THR A 503 20.93 -25.02 1.96
C THR A 503 21.26 -26.34 2.63
N VAL A 504 21.14 -27.44 1.88
CA VAL A 504 21.47 -28.79 2.34
C VAL A 504 22.50 -29.37 1.39
N THR A 505 23.65 -29.74 1.92
CA THR A 505 24.69 -30.47 1.18
C THR A 505 24.66 -31.90 1.66
N ALA A 506 24.59 -32.88 0.74
CA ALA A 506 24.51 -34.29 1.02
C ALA A 506 25.59 -35.04 0.25
N LEU A 507 26.29 -35.93 0.94
CA LEU A 507 27.23 -36.89 0.36
C LEU A 507 26.64 -38.29 0.47
N TRP A 508 26.41 -38.94 -0.68
CA TRP A 508 25.85 -40.28 -0.76
C TRP A 508 26.86 -41.23 -1.39
N SER A 509 28.05 -41.34 -0.75
CA SER A 509 29.10 -42.21 -1.26
C SER A 509 28.64 -43.70 -1.27
N SER A 510 28.82 -44.34 -2.40
CA SER A 510 28.64 -45.80 -2.53
C SER A 510 29.81 -46.61 -1.96
N ALA A 511 30.93 -45.93 -1.66
CA ALA A 511 32.10 -46.58 -1.07
C ALA A 511 31.92 -46.75 0.44
N ASP A 512 32.32 -47.95 0.95
CA ASP A 512 32.31 -48.23 2.37
C ASP A 512 33.33 -47.36 3.11
N ALA A 513 32.86 -46.43 3.94
CA ALA A 513 33.72 -45.45 4.61
C ALA A 513 34.49 -46.01 5.81
N ILE A 514 34.34 -47.31 6.13
CA ILE A 514 34.89 -47.94 7.34
C ILE A 514 36.45 -47.94 7.34
N SER A 515 37.09 -47.79 6.21
CA SER A 515 38.56 -47.84 6.08
C SER A 515 39.26 -46.47 5.85
N GLN A 516 38.51 -45.38 5.81
CA GLN A 516 39.10 -44.05 5.54
C GLN A 516 39.61 -43.39 6.82
N LYS A 517 40.87 -42.93 6.80
CA LYS A 517 41.41 -42.07 7.86
C LYS A 517 40.65 -40.76 7.90
N ALA A 518 40.34 -40.27 9.10
CA ALA A 518 39.72 -38.98 9.26
C ALA A 518 40.57 -37.87 8.61
N ASP A 519 39.97 -37.15 7.66
CA ASP A 519 40.58 -35.94 7.09
C ASP A 519 40.17 -34.74 7.96
N VAL A 520 41.17 -34.07 8.50
CA VAL A 520 40.98 -32.86 9.35
C VAL A 520 41.19 -31.55 8.56
N ALA A 521 41.47 -31.67 7.27
CA ALA A 521 41.52 -30.51 6.39
C ALA A 521 40.14 -29.97 6.09
N MET A 522 40.05 -28.66 5.79
CA MET A 522 38.79 -28.08 5.34
C MET A 522 38.34 -28.79 4.06
N PRO A 523 37.08 -29.25 3.96
CA PRO A 523 36.62 -29.93 2.75
C PRO A 523 36.84 -29.06 1.51
N THR A 524 37.59 -29.54 0.54
CA THR A 524 37.70 -28.94 -0.79
C THR A 524 36.96 -29.82 -1.77
N HIS A 525 36.09 -29.22 -2.58
CA HIS A 525 35.30 -29.91 -3.61
C HIS A 525 36.19 -30.09 -4.87
N SER A 526 37.15 -31.00 -4.81
CA SER A 526 37.97 -31.37 -5.96
C SER A 526 37.55 -32.72 -6.54
#